data_9d2954d3580bb6b7c6612d442f3b24f1
#
_entry.id   9d2954d3580bb6b7c6612d442f3b24f1
#
_cell.length_a   1.000
_cell.length_b   1.000
_cell.length_c   1.000
_cell.angle_alpha   90.00
_cell.angle_beta   90.00
_cell.angle_gamma   90.00
#
_symmetry.space_group_name_H-M   'P 1'
#
loop_
_entity.id
_entity.type
_entity.pdbx_description
1 polymer ?
#
loop_
_entity_poly.entity_id
_entity_poly.type
_entity_poly.pdbx_seq_one_letter_code
_entity_poly.pdbx_strand_id
1 'polypeptide(L)'
;SQRLNGGTVTSASFNGTVVEQTFTATTLVDWTKLEIGQIATPFSPRLFGEELSLCQRFFYTADRHQCVGSFVNGDGTKIVVGIPIPVTMRTLNPTFKETSCTANIRAAGSTYSNVALTNPNPTDIRGTALITEFNCSGLTSKANQPAAVSIMSTLSIDAEIYS
;
A
#
# COMPACT_ATOMS: atom_id res chain seq x y z
N SER A 1 -17.40 9.67 -24.55
CA SER A 1 -17.58 11.13 -24.42
C SER A 1 -16.55 11.72 -23.48
N GLN A 2 -16.17 12.97 -23.71
CA GLN A 2 -15.13 13.66 -22.94
C GLN A 2 -15.63 15.03 -22.51
N ARG A 3 -15.23 15.44 -21.33
CA ARG A 3 -15.53 16.76 -20.80
C ARG A 3 -14.31 17.36 -20.11
N LEU A 4 -14.02 18.61 -20.41
CA LEU A 4 -12.95 19.39 -19.80
C LEU A 4 -13.52 20.60 -19.08
N ASN A 5 -12.91 20.98 -17.97
CA ASN A 5 -13.13 22.25 -17.33
C ASN A 5 -12.12 23.26 -17.88
N GLY A 6 -12.62 24.28 -18.60
CA GLY A 6 -11.82 25.40 -19.10
C GLY A 6 -11.02 25.14 -20.38
N GLY A 7 -11.28 24.06 -21.13
CA GLY A 7 -10.58 23.78 -22.37
C GLY A 7 -11.46 23.12 -23.43
N THR A 8 -10.93 23.06 -24.66
CA THR A 8 -11.56 22.37 -25.80
C THR A 8 -10.70 21.19 -26.20
N VAL A 9 -11.29 20.02 -26.32
CA VAL A 9 -10.61 18.83 -26.88
C VAL A 9 -10.51 19.04 -28.39
N THR A 10 -9.28 19.07 -28.91
CA THR A 10 -9.02 19.19 -30.35
C THR A 10 -8.87 17.83 -31.03
N SER A 11 -8.33 16.86 -30.31
CA SER A 11 -8.24 15.47 -30.80
C SER A 11 -8.17 14.49 -29.64
N ALA A 12 -8.55 13.24 -29.93
CA ALA A 12 -8.37 12.13 -29.02
C ALA A 12 -8.03 10.88 -29.84
N SER A 13 -7.06 10.12 -29.42
CA SER A 13 -6.66 8.85 -30.04
C SER A 13 -6.57 7.73 -29.02
N PHE A 14 -6.77 6.50 -29.49
CA PHE A 14 -6.61 5.30 -28.68
C PHE A 14 -5.70 4.33 -29.43
N ASN A 15 -4.56 4.03 -28.84
CA ASN A 15 -3.55 3.14 -29.43
C ASN A 15 -3.62 1.69 -28.89
N GLY A 16 -4.74 1.32 -28.25
CA GLY A 16 -4.94 0.02 -27.63
C GLY A 16 -4.53 -0.09 -26.16
N THR A 17 -3.70 0.82 -25.67
CA THR A 17 -3.20 0.81 -24.29
C THR A 17 -3.46 2.16 -23.57
N VAL A 18 -3.31 3.25 -24.28
CA VAL A 18 -3.41 4.61 -23.74
C VAL A 18 -4.41 5.42 -24.57
N VAL A 19 -5.24 6.20 -23.89
CA VAL A 19 -6.07 7.23 -24.53
C VAL A 19 -5.31 8.55 -24.48
N GLU A 20 -4.84 9.01 -25.64
CA GLU A 20 -4.20 10.30 -25.77
C GLU A 20 -5.21 11.36 -26.13
N GLN A 21 -5.15 12.49 -25.44
CA GLN A 21 -6.01 13.64 -25.70
C GLN A 21 -5.15 14.86 -25.94
N THR A 22 -5.38 15.50 -27.07
CA THR A 22 -4.81 16.82 -27.35
C THR A 22 -5.91 17.87 -27.21
N PHE A 23 -5.65 18.88 -26.42
CA PHE A 23 -6.60 19.97 -26.25
C PHE A 23 -5.87 21.32 -26.20
N THR A 24 -6.56 22.34 -26.69
CA THR A 24 -6.11 23.71 -26.58
C THR A 24 -6.81 24.33 -25.39
N ALA A 25 -6.04 24.74 -24.40
CA ALA A 25 -6.57 25.49 -23.25
C ALA A 25 -5.76 26.76 -23.08
N THR A 26 -6.45 27.84 -22.91
CA THR A 26 -5.87 29.15 -22.55
C THR A 26 -5.76 29.32 -21.04
N THR A 27 -6.38 28.44 -20.29
CA THR A 27 -6.38 28.38 -18.82
C THR A 27 -6.00 26.99 -18.36
N LEU A 28 -5.62 26.86 -17.10
CA LEU A 28 -5.36 25.56 -16.48
C LEU A 28 -6.63 24.69 -16.52
N VAL A 29 -6.43 23.41 -16.85
CA VAL A 29 -7.50 22.42 -16.81
C VAL A 29 -7.54 21.80 -15.43
N ASP A 30 -8.60 22.02 -14.66
CA ASP A 30 -8.72 21.52 -13.29
C ASP A 30 -9.04 20.03 -13.26
N TRP A 31 -9.78 19.53 -14.23
CA TRP A 31 -10.14 18.12 -14.31
C TRP A 31 -10.53 17.70 -15.73
N THR A 32 -10.39 16.41 -15.99
CA THR A 32 -10.87 15.77 -17.22
C THR A 32 -11.65 14.51 -16.87
N LYS A 33 -12.66 14.17 -17.68
CA LYS A 33 -13.46 12.96 -17.54
C LYS A 33 -13.55 12.24 -18.87
N LEU A 34 -13.25 10.93 -18.86
CA LEU A 34 -13.43 10.04 -19.99
C LEU A 34 -14.58 9.07 -19.71
N GLU A 35 -15.55 9.00 -20.61
CA GLU A 35 -16.71 8.12 -20.49
C GLU A 35 -16.95 7.36 -21.79
N ILE A 36 -17.45 6.13 -21.65
CA ILE A 36 -17.97 5.35 -22.78
C ILE A 36 -19.40 5.80 -23.03
N GLY A 37 -19.67 6.38 -24.22
CA GLY A 37 -21.01 6.85 -24.58
C GLY A 37 -20.99 8.01 -25.57
N GLN A 38 -22.18 8.38 -26.04
CA GLN A 38 -22.35 9.47 -27.02
C GLN A 38 -22.52 10.84 -26.34
N ILE A 39 -22.97 10.86 -25.10
CA ILE A 39 -23.28 12.09 -24.37
C ILE A 39 -22.40 12.14 -23.11
N ALA A 40 -21.67 13.26 -22.94
CA ALA A 40 -20.90 13.51 -21.75
C ALA A 40 -21.81 13.87 -20.56
N THR A 41 -21.69 13.13 -19.46
CA THR A 41 -22.43 13.45 -18.24
C THR A 41 -21.70 14.53 -17.43
N PRO A 42 -22.38 15.26 -16.53
CA PRO A 42 -21.74 16.20 -15.64
C PRO A 42 -20.65 15.52 -14.80
N PHE A 43 -19.57 16.22 -14.53
CA PHE A 43 -18.55 15.74 -13.59
C PHE A 43 -19.14 15.78 -12.17
N SER A 44 -19.09 14.66 -11.50
CA SER A 44 -19.44 14.53 -10.08
C SER A 44 -18.20 14.07 -9.33
N PRO A 45 -17.51 14.95 -8.61
CA PRO A 45 -16.37 14.55 -7.81
C PRO A 45 -16.85 13.63 -6.67
N ARG A 46 -16.09 12.57 -6.41
CA ARG A 46 -16.31 11.74 -5.22
C ARG A 46 -15.80 12.48 -3.99
N LEU A 47 -16.27 12.07 -2.83
CA LEU A 47 -15.73 12.57 -1.57
C LEU A 47 -14.27 12.13 -1.44
N PHE A 48 -13.43 13.01 -0.90
CA PHE A 48 -12.00 12.73 -0.71
C PHE A 48 -11.74 11.40 0.02
N GLY A 49 -12.53 11.10 1.05
CA GLY A 49 -12.40 9.86 1.81
C GLY A 49 -12.68 8.59 0.98
N GLU A 50 -13.63 8.67 0.04
CA GLU A 50 -13.92 7.57 -0.89
C GLU A 50 -12.78 7.35 -1.86
N GLU A 51 -12.27 8.42 -2.47
CA GLU A 51 -11.12 8.35 -3.37
C GLU A 51 -9.87 7.82 -2.65
N LEU A 52 -9.59 8.33 -1.45
CA LEU A 52 -8.48 7.86 -0.65
C LEU A 52 -8.59 6.36 -0.34
N SER A 53 -9.77 5.89 0.06
CA SER A 53 -10.00 4.46 0.33
C SER A 53 -9.83 3.59 -0.91
N LEU A 54 -10.26 4.08 -2.07
CA LEU A 54 -10.05 3.38 -3.34
C LEU A 54 -8.56 3.29 -3.70
N CYS A 55 -7.81 4.38 -3.54
CA CYS A 55 -6.36 4.38 -3.77
C CYS A 55 -5.63 3.45 -2.81
N GLN A 56 -6.01 3.44 -1.54
CA GLN A 56 -5.39 2.59 -0.51
C GLN A 56 -5.60 1.08 -0.74
N ARG A 57 -6.56 0.68 -1.55
CA ARG A 57 -6.73 -0.71 -1.99
C ARG A 57 -5.62 -1.19 -2.92
N PHE A 58 -4.95 -0.26 -3.61
CA PHE A 58 -3.88 -0.56 -4.56
C PHE A 58 -2.51 -0.28 -3.96
N PHE A 59 -2.38 0.78 -3.20
CA PHE A 59 -1.13 1.22 -2.63
C PHE A 59 -1.34 1.83 -1.25
N TYR A 60 -0.55 1.39 -0.28
CA TYR A 60 -0.57 1.91 1.07
C TYR A 60 0.85 2.06 1.62
N THR A 61 1.11 3.17 2.28
CA THR A 61 2.38 3.42 2.96
C THR A 61 2.16 3.39 4.47
N ALA A 62 2.80 2.42 5.12
CA ALA A 62 2.85 2.33 6.58
C ALA A 62 4.09 3.06 7.08
N ASP A 63 3.90 4.13 7.84
CA ASP A 63 4.98 4.88 8.49
C ASP A 63 4.83 4.79 10.01
N ARG A 64 5.92 4.38 10.70
CA ARG A 64 6.02 4.32 12.16
C ARG A 64 4.82 3.64 12.86
N HIS A 65 4.51 2.42 12.42
CA HIS A 65 3.39 1.68 12.96
C HIS A 65 3.77 0.82 14.16
N GLN A 66 2.88 0.79 15.15
CA GLN A 66 2.92 -0.22 16.20
C GLN A 66 2.11 -1.44 15.76
N CYS A 67 2.75 -2.59 15.81
CA CYS A 67 2.20 -3.85 15.37
C CYS A 67 2.35 -4.89 16.48
N VAL A 68 1.56 -5.94 16.39
CA VAL A 68 1.75 -7.15 17.20
C VAL A 68 2.32 -8.24 16.30
N GLY A 69 3.20 -9.04 16.84
CA GLY A 69 3.82 -10.15 16.13
C GLY A 69 4.13 -11.32 17.05
N SER A 70 4.66 -12.35 16.46
CA SER A 70 5.20 -13.50 17.19
C SER A 70 6.41 -14.07 16.47
N PHE A 71 7.34 -14.63 17.23
CA PHE A 71 8.47 -15.35 16.66
C PHE A 71 7.99 -16.70 16.13
N VAL A 72 8.45 -17.05 14.93
CA VAL A 72 8.07 -18.31 14.26
C VAL A 72 8.93 -19.47 14.77
N ASN A 73 10.22 -19.21 14.99
CA ASN A 73 11.22 -20.20 15.39
C ASN A 73 11.90 -19.85 16.73
N GLY A 74 12.50 -20.87 17.34
CA GLY A 74 13.13 -20.75 18.65
C GLY A 74 14.47 -20.02 18.66
N ASP A 75 15.06 -19.76 17.50
CA ASP A 75 16.35 -19.09 17.34
C ASP A 75 16.25 -17.57 17.15
N GLY A 76 15.01 -17.03 17.07
CA GLY A 76 14.79 -15.61 16.92
C GLY A 76 15.14 -15.03 15.54
N THR A 77 15.26 -15.89 14.51
CA THR A 77 15.63 -15.45 13.15
C THR A 77 14.45 -15.06 12.28
N LYS A 78 13.23 -15.38 12.71
CA LYS A 78 12.00 -15.06 11.96
C LYS A 78 10.89 -14.54 12.88
N ILE A 79 10.22 -13.50 12.43
CA ILE A 79 9.08 -12.90 13.11
C ILE A 79 7.92 -12.70 12.14
N VAL A 80 6.71 -13.09 12.54
CA VAL A 80 5.47 -12.75 11.85
C VAL A 80 4.85 -11.53 12.50
N VAL A 81 4.48 -10.55 11.72
CA VAL A 81 3.94 -9.26 12.18
C VAL A 81 2.63 -8.98 11.46
N GLY A 82 1.62 -8.59 12.22
CA GLY A 82 0.35 -8.07 11.67
C GLY A 82 0.44 -6.56 11.47
N ILE A 83 0.57 -6.11 10.23
CA ILE A 83 0.62 -4.70 9.87
C ILE A 83 -0.81 -4.22 9.64
N PRO A 84 -1.30 -3.22 10.40
CA PRO A 84 -2.64 -2.68 10.18
C PRO A 84 -2.70 -1.95 8.84
N ILE A 85 -3.73 -2.24 8.05
CA ILE A 85 -4.04 -1.56 6.79
C ILE A 85 -5.41 -0.89 6.89
N PRO A 86 -5.61 0.31 6.35
CA PRO A 86 -6.86 1.07 6.54
C PRO A 86 -8.04 0.47 5.79
N VAL A 87 -7.77 -0.22 4.69
CA VAL A 87 -8.78 -0.89 3.85
C VAL A 87 -8.24 -2.22 3.36
N THR A 88 -9.11 -3.18 3.06
CA THR A 88 -8.70 -4.45 2.45
C THR A 88 -8.10 -4.18 1.07
N MET A 89 -6.90 -4.66 0.84
CA MET A 89 -6.20 -4.49 -0.42
C MET A 89 -6.83 -5.33 -1.55
N ARG A 90 -6.55 -4.98 -2.78
CA ARG A 90 -7.12 -5.62 -3.97
C ARG A 90 -6.64 -7.05 -4.15
N THR A 91 -5.41 -7.33 -3.81
CA THR A 91 -4.82 -8.68 -3.88
C THR A 91 -4.52 -9.22 -2.49
N LEU A 92 -4.60 -10.54 -2.34
CA LEU A 92 -4.23 -11.23 -1.10
C LEU A 92 -2.71 -11.33 -0.91
N ASN A 93 -1.94 -11.15 -1.99
CA ASN A 93 -0.48 -11.20 -1.99
C ASN A 93 0.10 -9.89 -2.52
N PRO A 94 0.01 -8.79 -1.75
CA PRO A 94 0.67 -7.55 -2.14
C PRO A 94 2.19 -7.70 -2.08
N THR A 95 2.92 -6.81 -2.72
CA THR A 95 4.38 -6.75 -2.66
C THR A 95 4.84 -5.57 -1.82
N PHE A 96 6.04 -5.67 -1.29
CA PHE A 96 6.70 -4.54 -0.63
C PHE A 96 7.73 -3.94 -1.59
N LYS A 97 7.80 -2.61 -1.62
CA LYS A 97 8.87 -1.92 -2.38
C LYS A 97 10.20 -1.98 -1.66
N GLU A 98 10.16 -1.97 -0.34
CA GLU A 98 11.35 -2.06 0.50
C GLU A 98 11.71 -3.52 0.79
N THR A 99 12.98 -3.86 0.68
CA THR A 99 13.51 -5.18 1.02
C THR A 99 13.87 -5.32 2.49
N SER A 100 13.87 -4.21 3.23
CA SER A 100 14.16 -4.17 4.67
C SER A 100 13.54 -2.95 5.34
N CYS A 101 13.27 -3.09 6.62
CA CYS A 101 12.88 -1.98 7.50
C CYS A 101 13.56 -2.11 8.87
N THR A 102 13.51 -1.05 9.66
CA THR A 102 13.98 -1.08 11.05
C THR A 102 12.81 -1.11 12.02
N ALA A 103 12.96 -1.86 13.10
CA ALA A 103 11.94 -1.95 14.13
C ALA A 103 12.54 -2.01 15.54
N ASN A 104 11.77 -1.55 16.51
CA ASN A 104 12.00 -1.84 17.91
C ASN A 104 11.08 -3.00 18.33
N ILE A 105 11.64 -4.02 18.93
CA ILE A 105 10.92 -5.24 19.31
C ILE A 105 10.97 -5.41 20.82
N ARG A 106 9.82 -5.64 21.44
CA ARG A 106 9.69 -5.99 22.85
C ARG A 106 9.13 -7.39 22.97
N ALA A 107 9.91 -8.29 23.54
CA ALA A 107 9.52 -9.68 23.76
C ALA A 107 10.17 -10.23 25.02
N ALA A 108 9.47 -11.06 25.79
CA ALA A 108 9.96 -11.75 26.99
C ALA A 108 10.68 -10.87 28.01
N GLY A 109 10.18 -9.63 28.20
CA GLY A 109 10.82 -8.68 29.13
C GLY A 109 12.08 -7.99 28.60
N SER A 110 12.50 -8.31 27.37
CA SER A 110 13.63 -7.68 26.69
C SER A 110 13.16 -6.68 25.65
N THR A 111 13.95 -5.62 25.44
CA THR A 111 13.73 -4.64 24.37
C THR A 111 14.94 -4.65 23.46
N TYR A 112 14.67 -4.85 22.18
CA TYR A 112 15.65 -4.82 21.09
C TYR A 112 15.38 -3.59 20.26
N SER A 113 16.36 -2.70 20.13
CA SER A 113 16.24 -1.43 19.39
C SER A 113 16.93 -1.52 18.04
N ASN A 114 16.34 -0.87 17.02
CA ASN A 114 16.90 -0.77 15.66
C ASN A 114 17.21 -2.15 15.03
N VAL A 115 16.34 -3.11 15.27
CA VAL A 115 16.46 -4.43 14.65
C VAL A 115 16.15 -4.30 13.17
N ALA A 116 17.05 -4.83 12.32
CA ALA A 116 16.78 -4.93 10.90
C ALA A 116 15.80 -6.08 10.63
N LEU A 117 14.67 -5.77 10.05
CA LEU A 117 13.71 -6.72 9.50
C LEU A 117 13.90 -6.76 7.99
N THR A 118 14.23 -7.92 7.45
CA THR A 118 14.58 -8.09 6.04
C THR A 118 13.67 -9.09 5.35
N ASN A 119 13.64 -9.04 4.01
CA ASN A 119 12.86 -9.94 3.17
C ASN A 119 11.38 -10.03 3.61
N PRO A 120 10.63 -8.92 3.58
CA PRO A 120 9.21 -8.95 3.91
C PRO A 120 8.49 -9.91 2.95
N ASN A 121 7.84 -10.91 3.52
CA ASN A 121 7.06 -11.89 2.78
C ASN A 121 5.61 -11.84 3.28
N PRO A 122 4.69 -11.21 2.53
CA PRO A 122 3.29 -11.20 2.89
C PRO A 122 2.73 -12.62 2.78
N THR A 123 2.11 -13.10 3.84
CA THR A 123 1.60 -14.47 3.90
C THR A 123 0.08 -14.54 3.87
N ASP A 124 -0.61 -13.49 4.32
CA ASP A 124 -2.08 -13.48 4.38
C ASP A 124 -2.61 -12.07 4.63
N ILE A 125 -3.86 -11.82 4.23
CA ILE A 125 -4.63 -10.62 4.61
C ILE A 125 -5.85 -11.07 5.41
N ARG A 126 -5.95 -10.58 6.64
CA ARG A 126 -7.07 -10.86 7.53
C ARG A 126 -7.80 -9.56 7.90
N GLY A 127 -8.86 -9.27 7.14
CA GLY A 127 -9.63 -8.04 7.32
C GLY A 127 -8.77 -6.81 7.05
N THR A 128 -8.46 -6.05 8.09
CA THR A 128 -7.62 -4.84 8.06
C THR A 128 -6.20 -5.08 8.58
N ALA A 129 -5.68 -6.31 8.50
CA ALA A 129 -4.32 -6.65 8.86
C ALA A 129 -3.64 -7.45 7.75
N LEU A 130 -2.48 -7.00 7.33
CA LEU A 130 -1.56 -7.71 6.46
C LEU A 130 -0.59 -8.51 7.33
N ILE A 131 -0.65 -9.83 7.24
CA ILE A 131 0.26 -10.73 7.95
C ILE A 131 1.53 -10.90 7.12
N THR A 132 2.65 -10.53 7.69
CA THR A 132 3.95 -10.51 6.99
C THR A 132 5.01 -11.21 7.84
N GLU A 133 5.75 -12.13 7.22
CA GLU A 133 6.95 -12.73 7.79
C GLU A 133 8.17 -11.90 7.43
N PHE A 134 9.03 -11.64 8.40
CA PHE A 134 10.32 -10.99 8.25
C PHE A 134 11.44 -11.87 8.78
N ASN A 135 12.59 -11.82 8.13
CA ASN A 135 13.82 -12.29 8.72
C ASN A 135 14.41 -11.23 9.65
N CYS A 136 14.94 -11.66 10.78
CA CYS A 136 15.62 -10.80 11.74
C CYS A 136 16.87 -11.51 12.30
N SER A 137 17.74 -10.77 12.97
CA SER A 137 18.98 -11.31 13.53
C SER A 137 19.29 -10.68 14.87
N GLY A 138 20.11 -11.37 15.67
CA GLY A 138 20.57 -10.87 16.96
C GLY A 138 19.52 -10.89 18.07
N LEU A 139 18.44 -11.64 17.90
CA LEU A 139 17.36 -11.77 18.88
C LEU A 139 17.43 -13.14 19.54
N THR A 140 17.22 -13.16 20.85
CA THR A 140 17.04 -14.41 21.59
C THR A 140 15.56 -14.55 21.92
N SER A 141 14.90 -15.54 21.35
CA SER A 141 13.47 -15.77 21.59
C SER A 141 13.12 -17.25 21.58
N LYS A 142 11.89 -17.54 21.91
CA LYS A 142 11.31 -18.88 21.82
C LYS A 142 10.22 -18.87 20.74
N ALA A 143 10.05 -19.97 20.04
CA ALA A 143 8.99 -20.15 19.06
C ALA A 143 7.61 -19.76 19.64
N ASN A 144 6.80 -19.10 18.83
CA ASN A 144 5.45 -18.61 19.17
C ASN A 144 5.42 -17.59 20.32
N GLN A 145 6.56 -16.99 20.68
CA GLN A 145 6.57 -15.95 21.69
C GLN A 145 5.99 -14.66 21.15
N PRO A 146 5.01 -14.05 21.83
CA PRO A 146 4.42 -12.77 21.41
C PRO A 146 5.45 -11.65 21.51
N ALA A 147 5.36 -10.71 20.60
CA ALA A 147 6.20 -9.54 20.53
C ALA A 147 5.37 -8.29 20.18
N ALA A 148 5.68 -7.17 20.83
CA ALA A 148 5.26 -5.86 20.36
C ALA A 148 6.33 -5.33 19.42
N VAL A 149 5.94 -4.96 18.21
CA VAL A 149 6.83 -4.49 17.15
C VAL A 149 6.48 -3.06 16.79
N SER A 150 7.43 -2.17 16.93
CA SER A 150 7.30 -0.78 16.48
C SER A 150 8.16 -0.60 15.23
N ILE A 151 7.55 -0.56 14.06
CA ILE A 151 8.22 -0.28 12.80
C ILE A 151 8.63 1.18 12.81
N MET A 152 9.90 1.46 12.58
CA MET A 152 10.51 2.80 12.70
C MET A 152 10.79 3.45 11.36
N SER A 153 10.68 2.70 10.27
CA SER A 153 10.85 3.16 8.88
C SER A 153 9.57 2.99 8.09
N THR A 154 9.51 3.65 6.96
CA THR A 154 8.39 3.53 6.03
C THR A 154 8.39 2.18 5.33
N LEU A 155 7.22 1.57 5.18
CA LEU A 155 6.96 0.40 4.35
C LEU A 155 5.88 0.73 3.33
N SER A 156 6.20 0.56 2.06
CA SER A 156 5.25 0.76 0.96
C SER A 156 4.73 -0.58 0.47
N ILE A 157 3.42 -0.74 0.54
CA ILE A 157 2.70 -1.96 0.19
C ILE A 157 2.00 -1.73 -1.14
N ASP A 158 2.32 -2.54 -2.13
CA ASP A 158 1.80 -2.44 -3.50
C ASP A 158 0.94 -3.67 -3.81
N ALA A 159 -0.32 -3.42 -4.14
CA ALA A 159 -1.30 -4.42 -4.51
C ALA A 159 -1.72 -4.30 -5.99
N GLU A 160 -0.95 -3.59 -6.80
CA GLU A 160 -1.17 -3.56 -8.25
C GLU A 160 -0.84 -4.92 -8.86
N ILE A 161 -1.73 -5.39 -9.72
CA ILE A 161 -1.54 -6.63 -10.45
C ILE A 161 -0.90 -6.23 -11.78
N TYR A 162 0.42 -6.27 -11.82
CA TYR A 162 1.13 -6.26 -13.09
C TYR A 162 1.15 -7.70 -13.62
N SER A 163 0.39 -7.94 -14.67
CA SER A 163 0.43 -9.20 -15.44
C SER A 163 1.53 -9.14 -16.50
#